data_4625c8efc1c90d4d31d292d866d072c4
#
_entry.id   4625c8efc1c90d4d31d292d866d072c4
#
_cell.length_a   1.000
_cell.length_b   1.000
_cell.length_c   1.000
_cell.angle_alpha   90.00
_cell.angle_beta   90.00
_cell.angle_gamma   90.00
#
_symmetry.space_group_name_H-M   'P 1'
#
loop_
_entity.id
_entity.type
_entity.pdbx_description
1 polymer ?
#
loop_
_entity_poly.entity_id
_entity_poly.type
_entity_poly.pdbx_seq_one_letter_code
_entity_poly.pdbx_strand_id
1 'polypeptide(L)'
;QSQEGWQTMQYNQEFKNRDPRMAQTIAAPDYVAVGTDASTKYYPSCKDYDRSGYRPIKYFSDDTHDGATTSTTDYAIFRYGEVLLNYAEAKAELGEADQTVIDQTVNVIRARVGMPALDVTKANGTPDAFLSSYYTDKHLDGPDKGLILEIRRERTVELVNEGFRLWDMLRWHEGQQLCPASNTLGPGFIGCWFPGLGEYDMNNDGTPDLC
;
A
#
# COMPACT_ATOMS: atom_id res chain seq x y z
N GLN A 1 -0.07 -10.41 3.61
CA GLN A 1 -0.35 -11.05 4.91
C GLN A 1 -0.34 -9.98 5.97
N SER A 2 -1.44 -9.82 6.71
CA SER A 2 -1.46 -8.95 7.88
C SER A 2 -0.49 -9.53 8.92
N GLN A 3 0.44 -8.74 9.42
CA GLN A 3 1.24 -9.15 10.56
C GLN A 3 0.33 -9.29 11.78
N GLU A 4 0.54 -10.34 12.58
CA GLU A 4 -0.15 -10.49 13.85
C GLU A 4 0.15 -9.28 14.74
N GLY A 5 -0.90 -8.71 15.37
CA GLY A 5 -0.76 -7.53 16.22
C GLY A 5 -0.59 -6.19 15.49
N TRP A 6 -0.85 -6.13 14.19
CA TRP A 6 -0.69 -4.90 13.40
C TRP A 6 -1.48 -3.70 13.95
N GLN A 7 -2.61 -3.94 14.63
CA GLN A 7 -3.47 -2.89 15.20
C GLN A 7 -2.79 -2.11 16.33
N THR A 8 -1.76 -2.67 16.92
CA THR A 8 -1.03 -2.10 18.05
C THR A 8 0.47 -1.96 17.78
N MET A 9 0.86 -1.99 16.51
CA MET A 9 2.23 -1.71 16.11
C MET A 9 2.52 -0.22 16.16
N GLN A 10 3.67 0.13 16.71
CA GLN A 10 4.20 1.48 16.61
C GLN A 10 4.76 1.74 15.19
N TYR A 11 4.77 2.98 14.77
CA TYR A 11 5.21 3.40 13.45
C TYR A 11 6.55 2.80 13.02
N ASN A 12 7.57 2.86 13.88
CA ASN A 12 8.90 2.33 13.60
C ASN A 12 8.96 0.79 13.47
N GLN A 13 7.93 0.09 13.88
CA GLN A 13 7.80 -1.38 13.75
C GLN A 13 7.04 -1.80 12.49
N GLU A 14 6.13 -0.95 12.00
CA GLU A 14 5.24 -1.27 10.89
C GLU A 14 5.99 -1.49 9.58
N PHE A 15 7.18 -0.91 9.41
CA PHE A 15 7.99 -1.02 8.19
C PHE A 15 8.89 -2.27 8.16
N LYS A 16 8.97 -3.03 9.26
CA LYS A 16 9.81 -4.24 9.32
C LYS A 16 9.15 -5.41 8.60
N ASN A 17 9.94 -6.12 7.78
CA ASN A 17 9.47 -7.30 7.03
C ASN A 17 8.23 -7.05 6.15
N ARG A 18 8.17 -5.89 5.53
CA ARG A 18 7.08 -5.48 4.63
C ARG A 18 7.52 -5.52 3.17
N ASP A 19 6.55 -5.40 2.29
CA ASP A 19 6.80 -5.16 0.87
C ASP A 19 7.71 -3.92 0.73
N PRO A 20 8.82 -4.00 -0.02
CA PRO A 20 9.74 -2.87 -0.18
C PRO A 20 9.10 -1.59 -0.71
N ARG A 21 8.00 -1.70 -1.45
CA ARG A 21 7.25 -0.55 -1.96
C ARG A 21 6.60 0.29 -0.86
N MET A 22 6.39 -0.28 0.33
CA MET A 22 5.87 0.51 1.45
C MET A 22 6.79 1.68 1.78
N ALA A 23 8.09 1.42 1.95
CA ALA A 23 9.08 2.46 2.21
C ALA A 23 9.39 3.36 0.99
N GLN A 24 9.02 2.94 -0.21
CA GLN A 24 9.10 3.77 -1.43
C GLN A 24 7.88 4.69 -1.62
N THR A 25 6.82 4.45 -0.88
CA THR A 25 5.54 5.14 -1.05
C THR A 25 5.18 6.00 0.14
N ILE A 26 5.54 5.54 1.34
CA ILE A 26 5.31 6.21 2.62
C ILE A 26 6.67 6.42 3.27
N ALA A 27 6.92 7.61 3.81
CA ALA A 27 8.17 7.92 4.51
C ALA A 27 8.40 6.91 5.64
N ALA A 28 9.44 6.10 5.51
CA ALA A 28 9.85 5.15 6.55
C ALA A 28 10.62 5.87 7.68
N PRO A 29 10.81 5.25 8.85
CA PRO A 29 11.53 5.88 9.97
C PRO A 29 12.96 6.34 9.64
N ASP A 30 13.60 5.73 8.64
CA ASP A 30 14.95 6.08 8.17
C ASP A 30 14.94 6.96 6.90
N TYR A 31 13.75 7.42 6.48
CA TYR A 31 13.62 8.28 5.30
C TYR A 31 14.29 9.64 5.52
N VAL A 32 15.14 10.00 4.57
CA VAL A 32 15.76 11.33 4.47
C VAL A 32 15.35 11.92 3.13
N ALA A 33 14.76 13.12 3.16
CA ALA A 33 14.36 13.80 1.93
C ALA A 33 15.60 14.19 1.11
N VAL A 34 15.51 14.07 -0.21
CA VAL A 34 16.59 14.46 -1.12
C VAL A 34 16.84 15.97 -0.97
N GLY A 35 18.11 16.36 -0.82
CA GLY A 35 18.49 17.76 -0.63
C GLY A 35 18.59 18.22 0.82
N THR A 36 18.10 17.42 1.80
CA THR A 36 18.27 17.71 3.22
C THR A 36 19.57 17.14 3.78
N ASP A 37 19.96 17.57 4.97
CA ASP A 37 21.05 16.97 5.71
C ASP A 37 20.74 15.49 6.00
N ALA A 38 21.65 14.59 5.61
CA ALA A 38 21.50 13.16 5.80
C ALA A 38 21.38 12.73 7.28
N SER A 39 21.75 13.60 8.22
CA SER A 39 21.53 13.40 9.66
C SER A 39 20.08 13.65 10.09
N THR A 40 19.30 14.38 9.27
CA THR A 40 17.92 14.72 9.57
C THR A 40 16.99 13.66 9.01
N LYS A 41 16.54 12.75 9.87
CA LYS A 41 15.53 11.75 9.51
C LYS A 41 14.13 12.34 9.61
N TYR A 42 13.26 11.85 8.73
CA TYR A 42 11.84 12.19 8.76
C TYR A 42 11.15 11.45 9.92
N TYR A 43 10.19 12.13 10.52
CA TYR A 43 9.16 11.52 11.38
C TYR A 43 7.78 12.14 11.09
N PRO A 44 6.68 11.40 11.22
CA PRO A 44 5.36 11.97 11.06
C PRO A 44 5.02 12.88 12.24
N SER A 45 4.70 14.13 11.95
CA SER A 45 4.36 15.11 13.00
C SER A 45 3.01 14.84 13.66
N CYS A 46 2.17 13.98 13.04
CA CYS A 46 0.77 13.74 13.43
C CYS A 46 -0.08 15.03 13.51
N LYS A 47 0.42 16.11 12.94
CA LYS A 47 -0.19 17.44 12.85
C LYS A 47 -0.25 17.85 11.38
N ASP A 48 -1.00 18.89 11.09
CA ASP A 48 -1.08 19.55 9.79
C ASP A 48 -1.27 18.57 8.61
N TYR A 49 -0.24 18.32 7.82
CA TYR A 49 -0.28 17.50 6.62
C TYR A 49 -0.22 16.00 6.91
N ASP A 50 0.34 15.61 8.05
CA ASP A 50 0.57 14.20 8.43
C ASP A 50 -0.44 13.71 9.48
N ARG A 51 -1.67 14.20 9.45
CA ARG A 51 -2.71 13.91 10.46
C ARG A 51 -2.98 12.42 10.70
N SER A 52 -2.74 11.57 9.71
CA SER A 52 -2.82 10.11 9.85
C SER A 52 -1.57 9.51 10.49
N GLY A 53 -0.49 10.26 10.60
CA GLY A 53 0.84 9.75 10.95
C GLY A 53 1.59 9.07 9.81
N TYR A 54 1.04 9.09 8.59
CA TYR A 54 1.70 8.52 7.40
C TYR A 54 1.84 9.60 6.34
N ARG A 55 3.08 9.83 5.87
CA ARG A 55 3.36 10.77 4.81
C ARG A 55 3.63 10.06 3.50
N PRO A 56 2.80 10.28 2.47
CA PRO A 56 3.11 9.81 1.12
C PRO A 56 4.33 10.52 0.56
N ILE A 57 5.25 9.74 -0.05
CA ILE A 57 6.46 10.26 -0.71
C ILE A 57 6.57 9.86 -2.18
N LYS A 58 5.60 9.13 -2.68
CA LYS A 58 5.58 8.73 -4.10
C LYS A 58 5.47 9.98 -4.98
N TYR A 59 6.33 10.10 -5.98
CA TYR A 59 6.51 11.28 -6.84
C TYR A 59 7.08 12.51 -6.12
N PHE A 60 7.59 12.34 -4.91
CA PHE A 60 8.33 13.39 -4.24
C PHE A 60 9.65 13.67 -4.97
N SER A 61 10.02 14.93 -5.13
CA SER A 61 11.27 15.35 -5.75
C SER A 61 12.33 15.66 -4.67
N ASP A 62 12.81 16.86 -4.61
CA ASP A 62 13.74 17.35 -3.60
C ASP A 62 13.14 18.59 -2.90
N ASP A 63 13.76 19.03 -1.81
CA ASP A 63 13.28 20.16 -1.01
C ASP A 63 13.05 21.45 -1.77
N THR A 64 13.79 21.66 -2.87
CA THR A 64 13.70 22.88 -3.66
C THR A 64 12.59 22.81 -4.71
N HIS A 65 12.16 21.62 -5.07
CA HIS A 65 11.21 21.36 -6.15
C HIS A 65 9.87 20.75 -5.69
N ASP A 66 9.66 20.57 -4.37
CA ASP A 66 8.42 20.02 -3.83
C ASP A 66 7.31 21.04 -3.60
N GLY A 67 7.58 22.32 -3.79
CA GLY A 67 6.56 23.36 -3.67
C GLY A 67 5.52 23.29 -4.77
N ALA A 68 4.29 23.67 -4.47
CA ALA A 68 3.15 23.64 -5.40
C ALA A 68 3.38 24.42 -6.71
N THR A 69 4.33 25.36 -6.71
CA THR A 69 4.67 26.20 -7.87
C THR A 69 6.07 25.94 -8.43
N THR A 70 6.84 25.07 -7.79
CA THR A 70 8.25 24.80 -8.16
C THR A 70 8.50 23.38 -8.60
N SER A 71 7.53 22.48 -8.41
CA SER A 71 7.67 21.08 -8.82
C SER A 71 7.81 20.95 -10.33
N THR A 72 8.87 20.26 -10.74
CA THR A 72 9.14 19.88 -12.13
C THR A 72 9.02 18.37 -12.35
N THR A 73 8.47 17.66 -11.38
CA THR A 73 8.31 16.20 -11.44
C THR A 73 7.25 15.84 -12.46
N ASP A 74 7.65 15.01 -13.44
CA ASP A 74 6.72 14.47 -14.43
C ASP A 74 5.73 13.51 -13.77
N TYR A 75 4.45 13.67 -14.08
CA TYR A 75 3.40 12.76 -13.65
C TYR A 75 3.08 11.75 -14.76
N ALA A 76 3.22 10.47 -14.48
CA ALA A 76 2.88 9.41 -15.42
C ALA A 76 1.35 9.30 -15.58
N ILE A 77 0.83 9.68 -16.76
CA ILE A 77 -0.60 9.50 -17.09
C ILE A 77 -0.93 8.02 -17.25
N PHE A 78 -0.03 7.27 -17.93
CA PHE A 78 -0.08 5.83 -18.09
C PHE A 78 1.30 5.24 -17.79
N ARG A 79 1.34 4.09 -17.14
CA ARG A 79 2.58 3.37 -16.92
C ARG A 79 2.43 1.87 -17.15
N TYR A 80 3.51 1.23 -17.50
CA TYR A 80 3.50 -0.18 -17.89
C TYR A 80 2.97 -1.12 -16.77
N GLY A 81 3.24 -0.81 -15.51
CA GLY A 81 2.70 -1.57 -14.38
C GLY A 81 1.16 -1.60 -14.34
N GLU A 82 0.50 -0.49 -14.69
CA GLU A 82 -0.95 -0.44 -14.81
C GLU A 82 -1.45 -1.35 -15.93
N VAL A 83 -0.81 -1.30 -17.11
CA VAL A 83 -1.19 -2.13 -18.26
C VAL A 83 -1.07 -3.63 -17.93
N LEU A 84 0.01 -4.03 -17.27
CA LEU A 84 0.21 -5.42 -16.84
C LEU A 84 -0.89 -5.86 -15.85
N LEU A 85 -1.24 -5.01 -14.89
CA LEU A 85 -2.29 -5.31 -13.91
C LEU A 85 -3.69 -5.32 -14.52
N ASN A 86 -3.98 -4.43 -15.46
CA ASN A 86 -5.24 -4.45 -16.21
C ASN A 86 -5.39 -5.74 -17.01
N TYR A 87 -4.32 -6.20 -17.66
CA TYR A 87 -4.32 -7.45 -18.43
C TYR A 87 -4.49 -8.67 -17.53
N ALA A 88 -3.72 -8.74 -16.42
CA ALA A 88 -3.84 -9.85 -15.46
C ALA A 88 -5.25 -9.95 -14.88
N GLU A 89 -5.83 -8.83 -14.47
CA GLU A 89 -7.17 -8.78 -13.90
C GLU A 89 -8.23 -9.21 -14.92
N ALA A 90 -8.18 -8.66 -16.13
CA ALA A 90 -9.12 -9.03 -17.19
C ALA A 90 -9.07 -10.54 -17.51
N LYS A 91 -7.87 -11.13 -17.57
CA LYS A 91 -7.70 -12.56 -17.77
C LYS A 91 -8.24 -13.40 -16.61
N ALA A 92 -8.02 -12.95 -15.37
CA ALA A 92 -8.52 -13.64 -14.19
C ALA A 92 -10.06 -13.59 -14.09
N GLU A 93 -10.66 -12.45 -14.37
CA GLU A 93 -12.13 -12.29 -14.38
C GLU A 93 -12.81 -13.13 -15.49
N LEU A 94 -12.10 -13.43 -16.60
CA LEU A 94 -12.56 -14.31 -17.65
C LEU A 94 -12.29 -15.81 -17.36
N GLY A 95 -11.60 -16.16 -16.27
CA GLY A 95 -11.16 -17.52 -16.00
C GLY A 95 -10.06 -18.03 -16.95
N GLU A 96 -9.31 -17.12 -17.55
CA GLU A 96 -8.26 -17.41 -18.54
C GLU A 96 -6.84 -17.11 -18.03
N ALA A 97 -6.68 -16.76 -16.75
CA ALA A 97 -5.36 -16.45 -16.18
C ALA A 97 -4.68 -17.72 -15.67
N ASP A 98 -3.79 -18.27 -16.47
CA ASP A 98 -2.87 -19.34 -16.08
C ASP A 98 -1.56 -18.77 -15.49
N GLN A 99 -0.65 -19.67 -15.08
CA GLN A 99 0.65 -19.26 -14.55
C GLN A 99 1.47 -18.45 -15.56
N THR A 100 1.33 -18.73 -16.86
CA THR A 100 2.05 -18.03 -17.93
C THR A 100 1.63 -16.55 -17.97
N VAL A 101 0.32 -16.29 -17.90
CA VAL A 101 -0.22 -14.92 -17.83
C VAL A 101 0.31 -14.20 -16.61
N ILE A 102 0.32 -14.85 -15.44
CA ILE A 102 0.79 -14.24 -14.19
C ILE A 102 2.30 -13.98 -14.23
N ASP A 103 3.09 -14.88 -14.82
CA ASP A 103 4.54 -14.69 -14.96
C ASP A 103 4.89 -13.53 -15.90
N GLN A 104 4.07 -13.29 -16.92
CA GLN A 104 4.25 -12.17 -17.85
C GLN A 104 3.69 -10.83 -17.32
N THR A 105 2.99 -10.83 -16.21
CA THR A 105 2.30 -9.65 -15.67
C THR A 105 2.67 -9.37 -14.22
N VAL A 106 1.96 -9.94 -13.27
CA VAL A 106 2.13 -9.72 -11.83
C VAL A 106 3.54 -10.06 -11.38
N ASN A 107 4.10 -11.17 -11.85
CA ASN A 107 5.43 -11.62 -11.45
C ASN A 107 6.55 -10.73 -12.01
N VAL A 108 6.35 -10.06 -13.13
CA VAL A 108 7.28 -9.02 -13.62
C VAL A 108 7.34 -7.84 -12.62
N ILE A 109 6.18 -7.40 -12.11
CA ILE A 109 6.10 -6.33 -11.12
C ILE A 109 6.75 -6.75 -9.81
N ARG A 110 6.43 -7.96 -9.32
CA ARG A 110 7.00 -8.51 -8.08
C ARG A 110 8.51 -8.70 -8.16
N ALA A 111 9.02 -9.22 -9.26
CA ALA A 111 10.45 -9.42 -9.49
C ALA A 111 11.23 -8.09 -9.44
N ARG A 112 10.68 -7.01 -9.98
CA ARG A 112 11.29 -5.66 -9.93
C ARG A 112 11.64 -5.20 -8.52
N VAL A 113 10.86 -5.61 -7.54
CA VAL A 113 10.99 -5.20 -6.13
C VAL A 113 11.46 -6.33 -5.21
N GLY A 114 11.88 -7.46 -5.77
CA GLY A 114 12.38 -8.60 -4.99
C GLY A 114 11.30 -9.36 -4.21
N MET A 115 10.02 -9.19 -4.56
CA MET A 115 8.92 -9.95 -3.94
C MET A 115 8.82 -11.35 -4.53
N PRO A 116 8.40 -12.36 -3.72
CA PRO A 116 8.19 -13.71 -4.21
C PRO A 116 7.16 -13.76 -5.35
N ALA A 117 7.38 -14.63 -6.33
CA ALA A 117 6.43 -14.85 -7.42
C ALA A 117 5.06 -15.32 -6.89
N LEU A 118 4.01 -14.89 -7.55
CA LEU A 118 2.65 -15.37 -7.33
C LEU A 118 2.47 -16.70 -8.04
N ASP A 119 2.05 -17.71 -7.30
CA ASP A 119 1.70 -19.04 -7.79
C ASP A 119 0.18 -19.16 -7.84
N VAL A 120 -0.36 -19.43 -9.03
CA VAL A 120 -1.81 -19.47 -9.29
C VAL A 120 -2.46 -20.62 -8.51
N THR A 121 -1.83 -21.80 -8.51
CA THR A 121 -2.36 -22.98 -7.82
C THR A 121 -2.45 -22.75 -6.31
N LYS A 122 -1.39 -22.17 -5.73
CA LYS A 122 -1.35 -21.83 -4.31
C LYS A 122 -2.35 -20.76 -3.96
N ALA A 123 -2.47 -19.70 -4.77
CA ALA A 123 -3.41 -18.61 -4.52
C ALA A 123 -4.85 -19.11 -4.49
N ASN A 124 -5.25 -19.90 -5.47
CA ASN A 124 -6.60 -20.46 -5.55
C ASN A 124 -6.85 -21.57 -4.54
N GLY A 125 -5.82 -22.38 -4.21
CA GLY A 125 -5.94 -23.45 -3.23
C GLY A 125 -6.04 -22.99 -1.79
N THR A 126 -5.50 -21.79 -1.48
CA THR A 126 -5.53 -21.19 -0.14
C THR A 126 -5.68 -19.66 -0.23
N PRO A 127 -6.90 -19.18 -0.56
CA PRO A 127 -7.18 -17.75 -0.63
C PRO A 127 -6.84 -17.04 0.70
N ASP A 128 -6.26 -15.87 0.59
CA ASP A 128 -5.90 -15.08 1.78
C ASP A 128 -7.14 -14.74 2.62
N ALA A 129 -7.13 -15.13 3.90
CA ALA A 129 -8.27 -14.98 4.79
C ALA A 129 -8.63 -13.51 5.05
N PHE A 130 -7.63 -12.63 5.16
CA PHE A 130 -7.85 -11.20 5.36
C PHE A 130 -8.52 -10.59 4.12
N LEU A 131 -7.99 -10.84 2.92
CA LEU A 131 -8.57 -10.33 1.69
C LEU A 131 -9.97 -10.92 1.43
N SER A 132 -10.17 -12.20 1.74
CA SER A 132 -11.48 -12.85 1.62
C SER A 132 -12.53 -12.25 2.54
N SER A 133 -12.14 -11.72 3.69
CA SER A 133 -13.03 -11.00 4.61
C SER A 133 -13.23 -9.54 4.24
N TYR A 134 -12.23 -8.94 3.59
CA TYR A 134 -12.26 -7.54 3.19
C TYR A 134 -13.07 -7.31 1.92
N TYR A 135 -12.88 -8.17 0.91
CA TYR A 135 -13.63 -8.12 -0.36
C TYR A 135 -14.84 -9.06 -0.28
N THR A 136 -16.03 -8.49 -0.31
CA THR A 136 -17.28 -9.21 -0.03
C THR A 136 -18.19 -9.35 -1.25
N ASP A 137 -17.75 -8.89 -2.42
CA ASP A 137 -18.52 -9.00 -3.65
C ASP A 137 -18.82 -10.46 -3.99
N LYS A 138 -20.09 -10.76 -4.25
CA LYS A 138 -20.58 -12.10 -4.61
C LYS A 138 -19.98 -12.66 -5.90
N HIS A 139 -19.49 -11.80 -6.79
CA HIS A 139 -18.83 -12.24 -8.03
C HIS A 139 -17.44 -12.86 -7.78
N LEU A 140 -16.93 -12.76 -6.56
CA LEU A 140 -15.67 -13.43 -6.15
C LEU A 140 -15.82 -14.89 -5.75
N ASP A 141 -17.00 -15.49 -5.84
CA ASP A 141 -17.25 -16.86 -5.38
C ASP A 141 -16.95 -17.94 -6.46
N GLY A 142 -15.93 -17.70 -7.27
CA GLY A 142 -15.46 -18.63 -8.31
C GLY A 142 -14.17 -19.38 -7.95
N PRO A 143 -13.73 -20.31 -8.81
CA PRO A 143 -12.49 -21.08 -8.61
C PRO A 143 -11.24 -20.21 -8.61
N ASP A 144 -11.29 -19.04 -9.25
CA ASP A 144 -10.16 -18.09 -9.34
C ASP A 144 -10.19 -16.99 -8.28
N LYS A 145 -11.03 -17.14 -7.25
CA LYS A 145 -11.15 -16.17 -6.16
C LYS A 145 -9.81 -15.80 -5.56
N GLY A 146 -8.97 -16.78 -5.24
CA GLY A 146 -7.68 -16.51 -4.61
C GLY A 146 -6.75 -15.70 -5.50
N LEU A 147 -6.71 -16.03 -6.78
CA LEU A 147 -5.93 -15.30 -7.78
C LEU A 147 -6.42 -13.87 -7.95
N ILE A 148 -7.73 -13.67 -8.09
CA ILE A 148 -8.33 -12.32 -8.22
C ILE A 148 -8.00 -11.47 -6.99
N LEU A 149 -8.11 -12.02 -5.78
CA LEU A 149 -7.76 -11.31 -4.56
C LEU A 149 -6.28 -10.89 -4.52
N GLU A 150 -5.37 -11.76 -4.97
CA GLU A 150 -3.93 -11.42 -5.05
C GLU A 150 -3.66 -10.34 -6.11
N ILE A 151 -4.34 -10.36 -7.25
CA ILE A 151 -4.23 -9.31 -8.27
C ILE A 151 -4.76 -7.97 -7.72
N ARG A 152 -5.89 -7.97 -7.02
CA ARG A 152 -6.43 -6.78 -6.35
C ARG A 152 -5.48 -6.22 -5.29
N ARG A 153 -4.80 -7.10 -4.54
CA ARG A 153 -3.72 -6.70 -3.60
C ARG A 153 -2.58 -6.04 -4.35
N GLU A 154 -2.10 -6.67 -5.41
CA GLU A 154 -0.99 -6.17 -6.21
C GLU A 154 -1.30 -4.79 -6.81
N ARG A 155 -2.51 -4.61 -7.36
CA ARG A 155 -2.99 -3.29 -7.82
C ARG A 155 -2.97 -2.25 -6.72
N THR A 156 -3.49 -2.62 -5.54
CA THR A 156 -3.56 -1.70 -4.39
C THR A 156 -2.18 -1.23 -3.97
N VAL A 157 -1.19 -2.14 -3.94
CA VAL A 157 0.18 -1.82 -3.51
C VAL A 157 0.94 -1.07 -4.61
N GLU A 158 0.87 -1.54 -5.85
CA GLU A 158 1.63 -0.98 -6.97
C GLU A 158 1.13 0.41 -7.38
N LEU A 159 -0.18 0.61 -7.41
CA LEU A 159 -0.82 1.85 -7.88
C LEU A 159 -1.23 2.81 -6.75
N VAL A 160 -0.76 2.58 -5.53
CA VAL A 160 -1.06 3.47 -4.40
C VAL A 160 -0.61 4.91 -4.73
N ASN A 161 -1.43 5.90 -4.33
CA ASN A 161 -1.25 7.34 -4.62
C ASN A 161 -1.24 7.74 -6.10
N GLU A 162 -1.78 6.88 -6.99
CA GLU A 162 -1.93 7.18 -8.42
C GLU A 162 -3.39 7.43 -8.85
N GLY A 163 -4.31 7.58 -7.90
CA GLY A 163 -5.71 7.92 -8.16
C GLY A 163 -6.62 6.74 -8.53
N PHE A 164 -6.11 5.51 -8.61
CA PHE A 164 -6.90 4.34 -9.05
C PHE A 164 -7.83 3.77 -7.99
N ARG A 165 -7.50 3.90 -6.70
CA ARG A 165 -8.21 3.18 -5.63
C ARG A 165 -9.71 3.40 -5.60
N LEU A 166 -10.16 4.63 -5.77
CA LEU A 166 -11.59 4.95 -5.78
C LEU A 166 -12.32 4.18 -6.89
N TRP A 167 -11.79 4.25 -8.10
CA TRP A 167 -12.39 3.58 -9.26
C TRP A 167 -12.36 2.07 -9.13
N ASP A 168 -11.25 1.51 -8.65
CA ASP A 168 -11.12 0.07 -8.39
C ASP A 168 -12.18 -0.41 -7.39
N MET A 169 -12.37 0.29 -6.27
CA MET A 169 -13.37 -0.08 -5.27
C MET A 169 -14.79 0.02 -5.79
N LEU A 170 -15.09 1.02 -6.62
CA LEU A 170 -16.43 1.16 -7.22
C LEU A 170 -16.71 0.04 -8.23
N ARG A 171 -15.77 -0.27 -9.14
CA ARG A 171 -15.97 -1.33 -10.14
C ARG A 171 -15.92 -2.74 -9.56
N TRP A 172 -15.28 -2.92 -8.39
CA TRP A 172 -15.32 -4.17 -7.63
C TRP A 172 -16.53 -4.29 -6.71
N HIS A 173 -17.48 -3.36 -6.77
CA HIS A 173 -18.66 -3.26 -5.90
C HIS A 173 -18.33 -3.18 -4.40
N GLU A 174 -17.14 -2.68 -4.05
CA GLU A 174 -16.63 -2.59 -2.68
C GLU A 174 -16.58 -1.13 -2.17
N GLY A 175 -17.34 -0.24 -2.77
CA GLY A 175 -17.40 1.18 -2.40
C GLY A 175 -17.72 1.43 -0.93
N GLN A 176 -18.45 0.52 -0.28
CA GLN A 176 -18.74 0.59 1.16
C GLN A 176 -17.48 0.54 2.04
N GLN A 177 -16.42 -0.09 1.57
CA GLN A 177 -15.14 -0.18 2.29
C GLN A 177 -14.38 1.17 2.32
N LEU A 178 -14.72 2.11 1.44
CA LEU A 178 -14.13 3.46 1.45
C LEU A 178 -14.64 4.32 2.61
N CYS A 179 -15.84 4.03 3.11
CA CYS A 179 -16.46 4.75 4.21
C CYS A 179 -17.07 3.75 5.20
N PRO A 180 -16.26 2.99 5.94
CA PRO A 180 -16.79 2.01 6.88
C PRO A 180 -17.63 2.73 7.94
N ALA A 181 -18.89 2.33 8.07
CA ALA A 181 -19.83 2.88 9.06
C ALA A 181 -19.37 2.60 10.50
N SER A 182 -18.62 1.53 10.68
CA SER A 182 -17.92 1.21 11.91
C SER A 182 -16.69 0.38 11.60
N ASN A 183 -15.54 0.75 12.11
CA ASN A 183 -14.42 -0.18 12.27
C ASN A 183 -14.33 -0.60 13.73
N THR A 184 -13.66 -1.69 14.00
CA THR A 184 -13.50 -2.22 15.38
C THR A 184 -12.71 -1.28 16.29
N LEU A 185 -12.09 -0.24 15.74
CA LEU A 185 -11.27 0.76 16.45
C LEU A 185 -11.97 2.12 16.57
N GLY A 186 -13.22 2.24 16.10
CA GLY A 186 -14.02 3.46 16.18
C GLY A 186 -14.35 4.07 14.80
N PRO A 187 -15.18 5.11 14.76
CA PRO A 187 -15.54 5.80 13.51
C PRO A 187 -14.36 6.64 13.01
N GLY A 188 -14.07 6.56 11.72
CA GLY A 188 -13.12 7.42 11.02
C GLY A 188 -11.88 6.72 10.48
N PHE A 189 -10.94 7.51 10.01
CA PHE A 189 -9.65 7.03 9.50
C PHE A 189 -8.74 6.63 10.65
N ILE A 190 -8.05 5.49 10.50
CA ILE A 190 -7.07 4.99 11.46
C ILE A 190 -5.71 5.56 11.05
N GLY A 191 -5.05 6.19 12.00
CA GLY A 191 -3.66 6.63 11.87
C GLY A 191 -2.68 5.73 12.62
N CYS A 192 -1.46 6.23 12.84
CA CYS A 192 -0.46 5.54 13.68
C CYS A 192 -1.01 5.25 15.07
N TRP A 193 -0.68 4.08 15.55
CA TRP A 193 -1.09 3.67 16.89
C TRP A 193 -0.10 4.11 17.96
N PHE A 194 -0.63 4.59 19.08
CA PHE A 194 0.12 4.93 20.29
C PHE A 194 -0.49 4.24 21.51
N PRO A 195 0.34 3.68 22.40
CA PRO A 195 -0.17 2.99 23.59
C PRO A 195 -0.77 3.94 24.66
N GLY A 196 -0.58 5.25 24.51
CA GLY A 196 -1.07 6.27 25.44
C GLY A 196 -0.29 7.56 25.34
N LEU A 197 -0.35 8.40 26.36
CA LEU A 197 0.50 9.59 26.48
C LEU A 197 1.92 9.16 26.83
N GLY A 198 2.92 9.76 26.20
CA GLY A 198 4.32 9.40 26.40
C GLY A 198 5.23 10.01 25.35
N GLU A 199 6.51 9.74 25.51
CA GLU A 199 7.54 10.14 24.57
C GLU A 199 7.79 9.02 23.55
N TYR A 200 7.81 9.35 22.25
CA TYR A 200 7.97 8.37 21.17
C TYR A 200 9.03 8.80 20.18
N ASP A 201 10.01 7.93 19.97
CA ASP A 201 11.00 8.01 18.90
C ASP A 201 10.42 7.31 17.65
N MET A 202 9.95 8.12 16.71
CA MET A 202 9.26 7.65 15.51
C MET A 202 10.22 7.21 14.40
N ASN A 203 11.43 7.76 14.40
CA ASN A 203 12.42 7.58 13.33
C ASN A 203 13.66 6.77 13.75
N ASN A 204 13.70 6.26 14.99
CA ASN A 204 14.80 5.49 15.57
C ASN A 204 16.15 6.24 15.60
N ASP A 205 16.14 7.55 15.86
CA ASP A 205 17.37 8.33 16.02
C ASP A 205 17.83 8.44 17.49
N GLY A 206 17.03 7.93 18.42
CA GLY A 206 17.32 7.91 19.86
C GLY A 206 16.80 9.14 20.59
N THR A 207 16.11 10.04 19.90
CA THR A 207 15.49 11.26 20.46
C THR A 207 13.98 11.18 20.34
N PRO A 208 13.19 11.53 21.36
CA PRO A 208 11.73 11.59 21.22
C PRO A 208 11.29 12.64 20.20
N ASP A 209 10.47 12.24 19.23
CA ASP A 209 9.85 13.11 18.22
C ASP A 209 8.48 13.62 18.64
N LEU A 210 7.78 12.83 19.47
CA LEU A 210 6.46 13.17 20.03
C LEU A 210 6.49 13.04 21.55
N CYS A 211 5.87 14.01 22.23
CA CYS A 211 5.74 14.06 23.69
C CYS A 211 4.28 14.31 24.10
#